data_d7bd4f6d7a75c61edd5e7bb4e844f634
#
_entry.id   d7bd4f6d7a75c61edd5e7bb4e844f634
#
_cell.length_a   1.000
_cell.length_b   1.000
_cell.length_c   1.000
_cell.angle_alpha   90.00
_cell.angle_beta   90.00
_cell.angle_gamma   90.00
#
_symmetry.space_group_name_H-M   'P 1'
#
loop_
_entity.id
_entity.type
_entity.pdbx_description
1 polymer ?
#
loop_
_entity_poly.entity_id
_entity_poly.type
_entity_poly.pdbx_seq_one_letter_code
_entity_poly.pdbx_strand_id
1 'polypeptide(L)'
;GIGDNAAMEGKTVRWKNIRICTTDLETEKMPEICCLPQINCIPNTISEREAAQGWTLLWDGKTTDGWRGAKRADFPPSGWEIRNDMLCVQKSDGRESANGGDIVTTRKYKDFELVADFEITEGANSGIKYFVDPDMNKGEGSAIGCEFQILDDQRHPDAKLGVKGNRKLGSLYDLIPAPDNKPFRPGQFNTARIVVKGNHVEHWLNDVKLIEYDRNNQEWNALVAYSKYRDWPNFGNSESGYILLQDHGDEVHFKNIKIRELK
;
A
#
# COMPACT_ATOMS: atom_id res chain seq x y z
N GLY A 1 8.38 33.56 -0.53
CA GLY A 1 7.29 34.39 -0.03
C GLY A 1 5.96 33.74 -0.37
N ILE A 2 5.04 33.74 0.59
CA ILE A 2 3.68 33.32 0.35
C ILE A 2 3.03 34.45 -0.47
N GLY A 3 2.73 34.22 -1.72
CA GLY A 3 2.03 35.21 -2.56
C GLY A 3 0.58 35.37 -2.08
N ASP A 4 0.04 36.58 -2.20
CA ASP A 4 -1.36 36.90 -1.91
C ASP A 4 -2.26 36.23 -2.97
N ASN A 5 -2.55 34.94 -2.76
CA ASN A 5 -3.46 34.19 -3.62
C ASN A 5 -4.65 33.75 -2.76
N ALA A 6 -5.86 34.18 -3.13
CA ALA A 6 -7.11 33.84 -2.44
C ALA A 6 -7.31 32.33 -2.24
N ALA A 7 -6.71 31.49 -3.09
CA ALA A 7 -6.72 30.03 -2.95
C ALA A 7 -5.94 29.52 -1.73
N MET A 8 -5.17 30.39 -1.07
CA MET A 8 -4.36 30.04 0.14
C MET A 8 -5.01 30.52 1.44
N GLU A 9 -6.15 31.21 1.35
CA GLU A 9 -6.87 31.70 2.52
C GLU A 9 -7.32 30.54 3.41
N GLY A 10 -7.02 30.62 4.71
CA GLY A 10 -7.32 29.57 5.68
C GLY A 10 -6.33 28.41 5.74
N LYS A 11 -5.29 28.36 4.90
CA LYS A 11 -4.25 27.31 4.96
C LYS A 11 -3.17 27.68 5.96
N THR A 12 -2.86 26.77 6.86
CA THR A 12 -1.82 26.94 7.88
C THR A 12 -0.54 26.24 7.44
N VAL A 13 0.55 27.00 7.35
CA VAL A 13 1.91 26.45 7.22
C VAL A 13 2.53 26.37 8.60
N ARG A 14 3.01 25.20 8.98
CA ARG A 14 3.67 24.96 10.27
C ARG A 14 5.13 24.62 10.07
N TRP A 15 6.00 25.33 10.77
CA TRP A 15 7.43 25.07 10.79
C TRP A 15 7.81 24.44 12.13
N LYS A 16 8.74 23.48 12.11
CA LYS A 16 9.23 22.81 13.31
C LYS A 16 10.73 22.61 13.21
N ASN A 17 11.41 22.74 14.33
CA ASN A 17 12.85 22.47 14.45
C ASN A 17 13.74 23.26 13.47
N ILE A 18 13.40 24.51 13.20
CA ILE A 18 14.24 25.41 12.41
C ILE A 18 15.48 25.77 13.25
N ARG A 19 16.66 25.50 12.71
CA ARG A 19 17.93 25.79 13.35
C ARG A 19 18.79 26.64 12.40
N ILE A 20 19.47 27.64 12.94
CA ILE A 20 20.45 28.46 12.22
C ILE A 20 21.77 28.33 12.96
N CYS A 21 22.83 27.98 12.25
CA CYS A 21 24.20 28.09 12.73
C CYS A 21 24.81 29.36 12.14
N THR A 22 25.36 30.22 13.00
CA THR A 22 25.95 31.51 12.58
C THR A 22 27.43 31.63 12.93
N THR A 23 28.01 30.61 13.57
CA THR A 23 29.41 30.54 13.98
C THR A 23 30.04 29.27 13.45
N ASP A 24 31.33 29.33 13.17
CA ASP A 24 32.15 28.19 12.72
C ASP A 24 31.62 27.52 11.43
N LEU A 25 31.11 28.33 10.50
CA LEU A 25 30.69 27.87 9.16
C LEU A 25 31.94 27.56 8.32
N GLU A 26 32.37 26.32 8.33
CA GLU A 26 33.38 25.83 7.40
C GLU A 26 32.69 25.57 6.04
N THR A 27 33.02 26.39 5.04
CA THR A 27 32.44 26.33 3.69
C THR A 27 32.81 25.03 2.92
N GLU A 28 33.78 24.28 3.41
CA GLU A 28 34.34 23.11 2.72
C GLU A 28 33.73 21.77 3.17
N LYS A 29 32.90 21.77 4.20
CA LYS A 29 32.26 20.54 4.70
C LYS A 29 30.74 20.52 4.53
N MET A 30 30.27 20.81 3.33
CA MET A 30 28.92 20.39 3.00
C MET A 30 28.89 18.84 3.00
N PRO A 31 28.02 18.21 3.80
CA PRO A 31 27.83 16.77 3.66
C PRO A 31 27.52 16.48 2.20
N GLU A 32 28.15 15.46 1.64
CA GLU A 32 27.83 15.04 0.28
C GLU A 32 26.32 14.96 0.15
N ILE A 33 25.77 15.68 -0.82
CA ILE A 33 24.31 15.77 -1.07
C ILE A 33 23.68 14.37 -1.23
N CYS A 34 24.48 13.37 -1.59
CA CYS A 34 24.08 11.96 -1.66
C CYS A 34 23.62 11.36 -0.33
N CYS A 35 23.98 11.95 0.82
CA CYS A 35 23.63 11.44 2.15
C CYS A 35 22.33 12.02 2.73
N LEU A 36 21.77 13.06 2.12
CA LEU A 36 20.50 13.63 2.57
C LEU A 36 19.34 12.83 1.98
N PRO A 37 18.36 12.43 2.79
CA PRO A 37 17.14 11.82 2.26
C PRO A 37 16.44 12.83 1.36
N GLN A 38 16.40 12.54 0.05
CA GLN A 38 15.62 13.32 -0.89
C GLN A 38 14.19 12.79 -0.86
N ILE A 39 13.26 13.61 -0.41
CA ILE A 39 11.84 13.30 -0.44
C ILE A 39 11.27 13.87 -1.73
N ASN A 40 10.69 13.00 -2.56
CA ASN A 40 9.91 13.44 -3.71
C ASN A 40 8.55 13.97 -3.23
N CYS A 41 8.37 15.29 -3.26
CA CYS A 41 7.15 15.94 -2.81
C CYS A 41 6.10 16.11 -3.93
N ILE A 42 6.43 15.73 -5.18
CA ILE A 42 5.49 15.83 -6.30
C ILE A 42 4.71 14.50 -6.37
N PRO A 43 3.40 14.51 -6.14
CA PRO A 43 2.61 13.28 -6.18
C PRO A 43 2.70 12.57 -7.53
N ASN A 44 2.66 11.25 -7.50
CA ASN A 44 2.62 10.37 -8.68
C ASN A 44 3.74 10.66 -9.69
N THR A 45 4.94 10.95 -9.19
CA THR A 45 6.13 11.14 -10.02
C THR A 45 7.30 10.31 -9.49
N ILE A 46 8.28 10.08 -10.35
CA ILE A 46 9.57 9.46 -10.03
C ILE A 46 10.64 10.52 -10.18
N SER A 47 11.41 10.79 -9.13
CA SER A 47 12.59 11.64 -9.19
C SER A 47 13.71 10.94 -9.97
N GLU A 48 14.69 11.71 -10.45
CA GLU A 48 15.89 11.15 -11.14
C GLU A 48 16.61 10.14 -10.25
N ARG A 49 16.70 10.40 -8.96
CA ARG A 49 17.32 9.48 -8.00
C ARG A 49 16.54 8.17 -7.87
N GLU A 50 15.21 8.26 -7.77
CA GLU A 50 14.35 7.07 -7.73
C GLU A 50 14.45 6.27 -9.01
N ALA A 51 14.45 6.93 -10.18
CA ALA A 51 14.66 6.28 -11.47
C ALA A 51 16.03 5.56 -11.53
N ALA A 52 17.10 6.20 -11.06
CA ALA A 52 18.42 5.60 -10.97
C ALA A 52 18.48 4.37 -10.04
N GLN A 53 17.60 4.31 -9.03
CA GLN A 53 17.43 3.17 -8.13
C GLN A 53 16.48 2.09 -8.66
N GLY A 54 15.96 2.25 -9.87
CA GLY A 54 15.07 1.29 -10.53
C GLY A 54 13.59 1.43 -10.19
N TRP A 55 13.18 2.52 -9.51
CA TRP A 55 11.77 2.78 -9.25
C TRP A 55 11.02 3.14 -10.53
N THR A 56 9.81 2.62 -10.66
CA THR A 56 8.83 2.97 -11.69
C THR A 56 7.47 3.20 -11.06
N LEU A 57 6.65 4.06 -11.69
CA LEU A 57 5.26 4.23 -11.25
C LEU A 57 4.45 2.99 -11.65
N LEU A 58 3.63 2.51 -10.74
CA LEU A 58 2.52 1.61 -11.04
C LEU A 58 1.24 2.36 -11.41
N TRP A 59 1.15 3.62 -11.01
CA TRP A 59 0.03 4.49 -11.34
C TRP A 59 0.51 5.93 -11.54
N ASP A 60 0.07 6.55 -12.63
CA ASP A 60 0.53 7.86 -13.10
C ASP A 60 -0.26 9.06 -12.51
N GLY A 61 -1.29 8.80 -11.71
CA GLY A 61 -2.16 9.83 -11.15
C GLY A 61 -3.27 10.31 -12.08
N LYS A 62 -3.40 9.79 -13.29
CA LYS A 62 -4.28 10.36 -14.34
C LYS A 62 -5.05 9.32 -15.14
N THR A 63 -4.46 8.19 -15.42
CA THR A 63 -5.05 7.15 -16.29
C THR A 63 -5.27 5.85 -15.53
N THR A 64 -5.92 4.91 -16.17
CA THR A 64 -6.06 3.53 -15.65
C THR A 64 -5.06 2.56 -16.28
N ASP A 65 -4.09 3.09 -17.03
CA ASP A 65 -3.08 2.30 -17.72
C ASP A 65 -2.27 1.46 -16.74
N GLY A 66 -2.00 0.23 -17.10
CA GLY A 66 -1.31 -0.72 -16.23
C GLY A 66 -2.21 -1.46 -15.22
N TRP A 67 -3.51 -1.12 -15.16
CA TRP A 67 -4.47 -1.74 -14.27
C TRP A 67 -5.70 -2.28 -15.02
N ARG A 68 -6.29 -3.33 -14.47
CA ARG A 68 -7.56 -3.94 -14.91
C ARG A 68 -8.33 -4.46 -13.72
N GLY A 69 -9.60 -4.76 -13.88
CA GLY A 69 -10.34 -5.50 -12.84
C GLY A 69 -9.73 -6.89 -12.61
N ALA A 70 -9.72 -7.36 -11.38
CA ALA A 70 -9.11 -8.65 -11.03
C ALA A 70 -9.74 -9.82 -11.80
N LYS A 71 -11.05 -9.72 -12.06
CA LYS A 71 -11.84 -10.74 -12.79
C LYS A 71 -12.36 -10.25 -14.14
N ARG A 72 -11.70 -9.23 -14.72
CA ARG A 72 -12.08 -8.59 -15.98
C ARG A 72 -10.84 -8.34 -16.84
N ALA A 73 -11.05 -8.18 -18.13
CA ALA A 73 -9.99 -7.78 -19.06
C ALA A 73 -9.65 -6.29 -18.95
N ASP A 74 -10.69 -5.46 -18.71
CA ASP A 74 -10.60 -4.00 -18.69
C ASP A 74 -10.69 -3.46 -17.27
N PHE A 75 -10.37 -2.17 -17.08
CA PHE A 75 -10.59 -1.46 -15.83
C PHE A 75 -12.10 -1.40 -15.51
N PRO A 76 -12.53 -1.48 -14.22
CA PRO A 76 -13.93 -1.40 -13.84
C PRO A 76 -14.56 -0.09 -14.30
N PRO A 77 -15.79 -0.09 -14.87
CA PRO A 77 -16.47 1.13 -15.31
C PRO A 77 -17.07 1.95 -14.17
N SER A 78 -17.10 1.40 -12.95
CA SER A 78 -17.63 2.02 -11.74
C SER A 78 -16.84 1.50 -10.52
N GLY A 79 -17.09 2.09 -9.34
CA GLY A 79 -16.48 1.69 -8.07
C GLY A 79 -15.09 2.26 -7.84
N TRP A 80 -14.44 2.74 -8.88
CA TRP A 80 -13.15 3.42 -8.82
C TRP A 80 -13.24 4.78 -9.51
N GLU A 81 -12.62 5.78 -8.93
CA GLU A 81 -12.59 7.14 -9.43
C GLU A 81 -11.19 7.74 -9.35
N ILE A 82 -10.78 8.47 -10.38
CA ILE A 82 -9.58 9.29 -10.33
C ILE A 82 -10.02 10.72 -9.98
N ARG A 83 -9.62 11.19 -8.79
CA ARG A 83 -10.02 12.50 -8.25
C ARG A 83 -8.85 13.16 -7.52
N ASN A 84 -8.50 14.38 -7.90
CA ASN A 84 -7.43 15.17 -7.26
C ASN A 84 -6.10 14.40 -7.16
N ASP A 85 -5.65 13.81 -8.27
CA ASP A 85 -4.44 12.99 -8.35
C ASP A 85 -4.43 11.79 -7.36
N MET A 86 -5.62 11.29 -7.00
CA MET A 86 -5.81 10.09 -6.17
C MET A 86 -6.65 9.07 -6.92
N LEU A 87 -6.33 7.80 -6.72
CA LEU A 87 -7.15 6.66 -7.14
C LEU A 87 -8.03 6.27 -5.95
N CYS A 88 -9.34 6.49 -6.08
CA CYS A 88 -10.29 6.38 -4.99
C CYS A 88 -11.22 5.19 -5.18
N VAL A 89 -11.35 4.35 -4.15
CA VAL A 89 -12.48 3.42 -4.04
C VAL A 89 -13.72 4.23 -3.68
N GLN A 90 -14.78 4.08 -4.44
CA GLN A 90 -16.05 4.75 -4.17
C GLN A 90 -16.83 3.99 -3.09
N LYS A 91 -17.34 4.73 -2.11
CA LYS A 91 -18.17 4.14 -1.06
C LYS A 91 -19.42 3.48 -1.65
N SER A 92 -19.71 2.29 -1.18
CA SER A 92 -20.91 1.51 -1.52
C SER A 92 -21.58 0.94 -0.26
N ASP A 93 -22.02 -0.29 -0.29
CA ASP A 93 -22.73 -0.95 0.80
C ASP A 93 -21.83 -1.76 1.76
N GLY A 94 -20.50 -1.64 1.65
CA GLY A 94 -19.53 -2.33 2.48
C GLY A 94 -19.34 -3.80 2.15
N ARG A 95 -19.89 -4.29 1.03
CA ARG A 95 -19.66 -5.65 0.56
C ARG A 95 -18.39 -5.73 -0.29
N GLU A 96 -17.54 -6.69 0.04
CA GLU A 96 -16.28 -6.93 -0.66
C GLU A 96 -16.50 -7.14 -2.17
N SER A 97 -15.75 -6.39 -2.98
CA SER A 97 -15.73 -6.47 -4.45
C SER A 97 -17.10 -6.30 -5.14
N ALA A 98 -18.07 -5.65 -4.50
CA ALA A 98 -19.44 -5.62 -5.00
C ALA A 98 -19.76 -4.42 -5.91
N ASN A 99 -19.00 -3.32 -5.83
CA ASN A 99 -19.29 -2.12 -6.61
C ASN A 99 -18.50 -2.07 -7.92
N GLY A 100 -17.17 -2.07 -7.85
CA GLY A 100 -16.29 -2.11 -9.04
C GLY A 100 -15.47 -3.39 -9.08
N GLY A 101 -15.28 -3.97 -7.93
CA GLY A 101 -14.39 -5.07 -7.68
C GLY A 101 -12.93 -4.64 -7.57
N ASP A 102 -12.11 -5.57 -7.15
CA ASP A 102 -10.68 -5.37 -7.02
C ASP A 102 -10.02 -5.04 -8.36
N ILE A 103 -8.98 -4.23 -8.33
CA ILE A 103 -8.13 -3.98 -9.49
C ILE A 103 -6.76 -4.63 -9.31
N VAL A 104 -6.19 -5.15 -10.40
CA VAL A 104 -4.86 -5.76 -10.43
C VAL A 104 -4.00 -5.11 -11.50
N THR A 105 -2.69 -5.15 -11.30
CA THR A 105 -1.72 -4.79 -12.34
C THR A 105 -1.89 -5.68 -13.57
N THR A 106 -1.51 -5.18 -14.75
CA THR A 106 -1.58 -5.97 -16.00
C THR A 106 -0.42 -6.97 -16.13
N ARG A 107 0.63 -6.83 -15.31
CA ARG A 107 1.76 -7.77 -15.26
C ARG A 107 2.00 -8.31 -13.84
N LYS A 108 2.69 -9.44 -13.76
CA LYS A 108 3.09 -10.09 -12.50
C LYS A 108 4.46 -9.60 -12.05
N TYR A 109 4.70 -9.67 -10.73
CA TYR A 109 5.96 -9.34 -10.08
C TYR A 109 6.43 -10.50 -9.22
N LYS A 110 7.76 -10.67 -9.10
CA LYS A 110 8.40 -11.74 -8.33
C LYS A 110 9.13 -11.18 -7.11
N ASP A 111 10.27 -10.56 -7.33
CA ASP A 111 11.09 -9.93 -6.32
C ASP A 111 10.97 -8.42 -6.48
N PHE A 112 10.45 -7.74 -5.48
CA PHE A 112 10.12 -6.31 -5.63
C PHE A 112 10.09 -5.58 -4.28
N GLU A 113 10.16 -4.28 -4.38
CA GLU A 113 9.76 -3.35 -3.32
C GLU A 113 8.65 -2.46 -3.87
N LEU A 114 7.51 -2.50 -3.21
CA LEU A 114 6.30 -1.73 -3.51
C LEU A 114 6.12 -0.67 -2.45
N VAL A 115 5.79 0.54 -2.89
CA VAL A 115 5.37 1.64 -2.01
C VAL A 115 4.03 2.17 -2.53
N ALA A 116 3.09 2.40 -1.63
CA ALA A 116 1.82 3.04 -1.92
C ALA A 116 1.39 3.91 -0.73
N ASP A 117 1.03 5.15 -1.01
CA ASP A 117 0.38 6.00 -0.02
C ASP A 117 -1.11 5.73 -0.03
N PHE A 118 -1.69 5.59 1.16
CA PHE A 118 -3.12 5.37 1.35
C PHE A 118 -3.70 6.26 2.45
N GLU A 119 -4.95 6.64 2.29
CA GLU A 119 -5.76 7.32 3.30
C GLU A 119 -7.09 6.59 3.40
N ILE A 120 -7.55 6.32 4.61
CA ILE A 120 -8.83 5.65 4.89
C ILE A 120 -9.81 6.60 5.56
N THR A 121 -11.09 6.47 5.21
CA THR A 121 -12.19 7.09 5.96
C THR A 121 -12.51 6.31 7.22
N GLU A 122 -13.34 6.88 8.08
CA GLU A 122 -13.75 6.23 9.34
C GLU A 122 -14.47 4.91 9.09
N GLY A 123 -14.00 3.85 9.74
CA GLY A 123 -14.54 2.50 9.65
C GLY A 123 -14.20 1.77 8.34
N ALA A 124 -13.30 2.32 7.51
CA ALA A 124 -13.00 1.73 6.21
C ALA A 124 -12.14 0.46 6.30
N ASN A 125 -12.33 -0.38 5.27
CA ASN A 125 -11.57 -1.59 4.99
C ASN A 125 -11.10 -1.60 3.53
N SER A 126 -9.87 -1.98 3.31
CA SER A 126 -9.24 -2.21 2.02
C SER A 126 -7.98 -3.07 2.22
N GLY A 127 -7.20 -3.26 1.18
CA GLY A 127 -5.94 -4.02 1.25
C GLY A 127 -5.07 -3.84 0.02
N ILE A 128 -3.77 -4.05 0.21
CA ILE A 128 -2.83 -4.21 -0.90
C ILE A 128 -2.42 -5.68 -0.92
N LYS A 129 -2.86 -6.40 -1.98
CA LYS A 129 -2.52 -7.82 -2.11
C LYS A 129 -1.38 -8.00 -3.12
N TYR A 130 -0.61 -9.05 -2.92
CA TYR A 130 0.50 -9.44 -3.78
C TYR A 130 0.56 -10.95 -3.91
N PHE A 131 1.29 -11.46 -4.89
CA PHE A 131 1.18 -12.85 -5.34
C PHE A 131 -0.25 -13.25 -5.68
N VAL A 132 -1.03 -12.27 -6.19
CA VAL A 132 -2.43 -12.52 -6.54
C VAL A 132 -2.52 -13.42 -7.76
N ASP A 133 -3.35 -14.45 -7.62
CA ASP A 133 -3.79 -15.31 -8.71
C ASP A 133 -5.32 -15.17 -8.85
N PRO A 134 -5.83 -14.44 -9.86
CA PRO A 134 -7.26 -14.27 -10.07
C PRO A 134 -8.02 -15.57 -10.37
N ASP A 135 -7.32 -16.60 -10.84
CA ASP A 135 -7.90 -17.89 -11.16
C ASP A 135 -8.05 -18.81 -9.94
N MET A 136 -7.37 -18.50 -8.83
CA MET A 136 -7.45 -19.28 -7.59
C MET A 136 -8.86 -19.21 -6.98
N ASN A 137 -9.52 -18.05 -7.04
CA ASN A 137 -10.94 -17.88 -6.67
C ASN A 137 -11.75 -17.44 -7.90
N LYS A 138 -12.47 -18.37 -8.53
CA LYS A 138 -13.30 -18.10 -9.72
C LYS A 138 -14.70 -17.60 -9.38
N GLY A 139 -15.12 -17.70 -8.12
CA GLY A 139 -16.42 -17.24 -7.65
C GLY A 139 -16.51 -15.72 -7.47
N GLU A 140 -17.58 -15.28 -6.83
CA GLU A 140 -17.76 -13.90 -6.36
C GLU A 140 -16.74 -13.55 -5.27
N GLY A 141 -16.56 -12.26 -5.01
CA GLY A 141 -15.65 -11.74 -4.00
C GLY A 141 -14.25 -11.45 -4.52
N SER A 142 -13.34 -11.22 -3.62
CA SER A 142 -11.98 -10.75 -3.89
C SER A 142 -11.10 -11.84 -4.53
N ALA A 143 -10.15 -11.42 -5.35
CA ALA A 143 -9.08 -12.30 -5.81
C ALA A 143 -8.11 -12.63 -4.66
N ILE A 144 -7.54 -13.83 -4.69
CA ILE A 144 -6.73 -14.40 -3.61
C ILE A 144 -5.26 -14.05 -3.77
N GLY A 145 -4.63 -13.61 -2.68
CA GLY A 145 -3.21 -13.30 -2.57
C GLY A 145 -2.82 -13.00 -1.13
N CYS A 146 -1.53 -12.88 -0.85
CA CYS A 146 -1.05 -12.34 0.43
C CYS A 146 -1.46 -10.87 0.54
N GLU A 147 -1.81 -10.41 1.73
CA GLU A 147 -2.42 -9.10 1.90
C GLU A 147 -1.79 -8.28 3.02
N PHE A 148 -1.32 -7.08 2.65
CA PHE A 148 -1.09 -6.00 3.61
C PHE A 148 -2.45 -5.38 3.94
N GLN A 149 -2.98 -5.64 5.13
CA GLN A 149 -4.29 -5.16 5.54
C GLN A 149 -4.31 -3.64 5.71
N ILE A 150 -5.35 -3.00 5.18
CA ILE A 150 -5.67 -1.59 5.39
C ILE A 150 -7.03 -1.52 6.08
N LEU A 151 -7.06 -1.10 7.36
CA LEU A 151 -8.26 -1.16 8.18
C LEU A 151 -8.30 -0.04 9.21
N ASP A 152 -9.50 0.47 9.52
CA ASP A 152 -9.73 1.21 10.75
C ASP A 152 -9.87 0.23 11.92
N ASP A 153 -8.77 0.01 12.63
CA ASP A 153 -8.68 -0.96 13.73
C ASP A 153 -9.66 -0.67 14.88
N GLN A 154 -10.13 0.57 15.01
CA GLN A 154 -10.99 0.98 16.11
C GLN A 154 -12.48 0.76 15.78
N ARG A 155 -12.87 0.97 14.51
CA ARG A 155 -14.28 1.05 14.12
C ARG A 155 -14.74 -0.13 13.27
N HIS A 156 -13.87 -0.66 12.39
CA HIS A 156 -14.27 -1.75 11.51
C HIS A 156 -14.42 -3.06 12.29
N PRO A 157 -15.52 -3.81 12.11
CA PRO A 157 -15.80 -5.04 12.87
C PRO A 157 -14.75 -6.14 12.65
N ASP A 158 -14.13 -6.22 11.49
CA ASP A 158 -13.13 -7.24 11.16
C ASP A 158 -11.87 -7.17 12.05
N ALA A 159 -11.55 -5.98 12.61
CA ALA A 159 -10.46 -5.82 13.57
C ALA A 159 -10.59 -6.70 14.84
N LYS A 160 -11.82 -7.12 15.16
CA LYS A 160 -12.16 -7.97 16.32
C LYS A 160 -12.20 -9.46 15.98
N LEU A 161 -12.10 -9.77 14.70
CA LEU A 161 -12.11 -11.14 14.18
C LEU A 161 -10.67 -11.68 14.04
N GLY A 162 -10.57 -12.94 13.60
CA GLY A 162 -9.28 -13.61 13.47
C GLY A 162 -8.64 -14.00 14.81
N VAL A 163 -7.33 -14.11 14.82
CA VAL A 163 -6.55 -14.57 15.97
C VAL A 163 -5.50 -13.52 16.35
N LYS A 164 -5.48 -13.10 17.62
CA LYS A 164 -4.48 -12.16 18.16
C LYS A 164 -4.35 -10.85 17.36
N GLY A 165 -5.42 -10.39 16.69
CA GLY A 165 -5.39 -9.15 15.92
C GLY A 165 -4.77 -9.27 14.53
N ASN A 166 -4.67 -10.48 13.97
CA ASN A 166 -4.08 -10.72 12.65
C ASN A 166 -4.93 -10.20 11.46
N ARG A 167 -6.02 -9.47 11.74
CA ARG A 167 -6.82 -8.76 10.74
C ARG A 167 -6.77 -7.25 10.87
N LYS A 168 -5.89 -6.73 11.72
CA LYS A 168 -5.66 -5.30 11.90
C LYS A 168 -4.75 -4.73 10.83
N LEU A 169 -4.75 -3.40 10.71
CA LEU A 169 -3.90 -2.64 9.79
C LEU A 169 -2.44 -3.12 9.82
N GLY A 170 -1.86 -3.31 8.64
CA GLY A 170 -0.46 -3.69 8.44
C GLY A 170 -0.14 -5.17 8.68
N SER A 171 -1.10 -5.96 9.20
CA SER A 171 -0.95 -7.41 9.34
C SER A 171 -0.81 -8.09 7.98
N LEU A 172 -0.17 -9.26 7.96
CA LEU A 172 -0.45 -10.23 6.92
C LEU A 172 -1.83 -10.83 7.24
N TYR A 173 -2.84 -10.37 6.51
CA TYR A 173 -4.25 -10.60 6.84
C TYR A 173 -4.56 -12.08 7.12
N ASP A 174 -5.20 -12.32 8.26
CA ASP A 174 -5.62 -13.62 8.80
C ASP A 174 -4.48 -14.61 9.11
N LEU A 175 -3.20 -14.18 8.99
CA LEU A 175 -2.02 -15.02 9.28
C LEU A 175 -1.14 -14.43 10.39
N ILE A 176 -0.51 -13.27 10.17
CA ILE A 176 0.49 -12.70 11.09
C ILE A 176 0.05 -11.31 11.55
N PRO A 177 -0.13 -11.10 12.86
CA PRO A 177 -0.56 -9.80 13.38
C PRO A 177 0.54 -8.76 13.33
N ALA A 178 0.20 -7.53 12.94
CA ALA A 178 1.05 -6.35 13.15
C ALA A 178 0.99 -5.90 14.61
N PRO A 179 2.04 -5.20 15.12
CA PRO A 179 2.05 -4.62 16.45
C PRO A 179 0.89 -3.61 16.66
N ASP A 180 0.37 -3.52 17.87
CA ASP A 180 -0.69 -2.55 18.19
C ASP A 180 -0.19 -1.10 18.19
N ASN A 181 1.08 -0.85 18.54
CA ASN A 181 1.70 0.48 18.61
C ASN A 181 2.29 0.95 17.28
N LYS A 182 1.67 0.59 16.15
CA LYS A 182 2.11 1.00 14.81
C LYS A 182 1.92 2.51 14.56
N PRO A 183 2.76 3.14 13.70
CA PRO A 183 2.77 4.59 13.50
C PRO A 183 1.66 5.07 12.53
N PHE A 184 0.42 4.63 12.73
CA PHE A 184 -0.71 5.04 11.91
C PHE A 184 -1.14 6.48 12.21
N ARG A 185 -1.51 7.24 11.16
CA ARG A 185 -1.96 8.64 11.20
C ARG A 185 -3.39 8.74 10.67
N PRO A 186 -4.41 8.72 11.54
CA PRO A 186 -5.81 8.84 11.11
C PRO A 186 -6.07 10.15 10.36
N GLY A 187 -6.89 10.09 9.27
CA GLY A 187 -7.23 11.26 8.46
C GLY A 187 -6.06 11.89 7.71
N GLN A 188 -5.00 11.13 7.48
CA GLN A 188 -3.83 11.53 6.71
C GLN A 188 -3.37 10.38 5.84
N PHE A 189 -2.60 10.72 4.79
CA PHE A 189 -1.91 9.69 4.02
C PHE A 189 -0.86 8.98 4.87
N ASN A 190 -0.87 7.68 4.78
CA ASN A 190 0.10 6.76 5.36
C ASN A 190 0.79 6.00 4.23
N THR A 191 2.04 5.64 4.42
CA THR A 191 2.82 4.91 3.43
C THR A 191 2.91 3.45 3.81
N ALA A 192 2.30 2.59 3.01
CA ALA A 192 2.54 1.14 3.02
C ALA A 192 3.77 0.84 2.16
N ARG A 193 4.67 -0.01 2.68
CA ARG A 193 5.79 -0.53 1.92
C ARG A 193 5.87 -2.03 2.11
N ILE A 194 5.98 -2.75 1.01
CA ILE A 194 6.07 -4.22 0.97
C ILE A 194 7.36 -4.57 0.26
N VAL A 195 8.23 -5.35 0.91
CA VAL A 195 9.47 -5.85 0.33
C VAL A 195 9.37 -7.34 0.16
N VAL A 196 9.66 -7.84 -1.03
CA VAL A 196 9.68 -9.27 -1.36
C VAL A 196 11.01 -9.61 -2.00
N LYS A 197 11.74 -10.56 -1.40
CA LYS A 197 12.98 -11.10 -1.97
C LYS A 197 13.01 -12.61 -1.79
N GLY A 198 12.81 -13.33 -2.86
CA GLY A 198 12.62 -14.78 -2.80
C GLY A 198 11.40 -15.15 -1.97
N ASN A 199 11.62 -15.91 -0.91
CA ASN A 199 10.57 -16.27 0.04
C ASN A 199 10.39 -15.26 1.17
N HIS A 200 11.37 -14.37 1.37
CA HIS A 200 11.33 -13.37 2.44
C HIS A 200 10.43 -12.19 2.10
N VAL A 201 9.57 -11.81 3.04
CA VAL A 201 8.60 -10.71 2.88
C VAL A 201 8.61 -9.82 4.12
N GLU A 202 8.55 -8.52 3.91
CA GLU A 202 8.41 -7.53 4.99
C GLU A 202 7.23 -6.60 4.72
N HIS A 203 6.50 -6.24 5.79
CA HIS A 203 5.51 -5.15 5.79
C HIS A 203 6.01 -3.98 6.62
N TRP A 204 5.89 -2.78 6.06
CA TRP A 204 6.28 -1.53 6.69
C TRP A 204 5.15 -0.52 6.62
N LEU A 205 5.01 0.30 7.67
CA LEU A 205 4.08 1.43 7.72
C LEU A 205 4.85 2.67 8.17
N ASN A 206 4.80 3.75 7.36
CA ASN A 206 5.46 5.03 7.67
C ASN A 206 6.92 4.83 8.11
N ASP A 207 7.70 4.07 7.32
CA ASP A 207 9.12 3.73 7.53
C ASP A 207 9.41 2.85 8.75
N VAL A 208 8.40 2.33 9.45
CA VAL A 208 8.57 1.37 10.55
C VAL A 208 8.21 -0.03 10.08
N LYS A 209 9.13 -0.99 10.23
CA LYS A 209 8.86 -2.41 9.94
C LYS A 209 7.89 -2.97 10.97
N LEU A 210 6.77 -3.52 10.49
CA LEU A 210 5.74 -4.10 11.31
C LEU A 210 5.92 -5.60 11.49
N ILE A 211 6.11 -6.32 10.39
CA ILE A 211 6.29 -7.77 10.35
C ILE A 211 7.29 -8.17 9.28
N GLU A 212 7.89 -9.33 9.46
CA GLU A 212 8.64 -10.05 8.43
C GLU A 212 8.36 -11.55 8.54
N TYR A 213 8.45 -12.27 7.44
CA TYR A 213 8.19 -13.70 7.39
C TYR A 213 8.79 -14.35 6.14
N ASP A 214 8.93 -15.66 6.18
CA ASP A 214 9.36 -16.46 5.04
C ASP A 214 8.24 -17.38 4.57
N ARG A 215 7.97 -17.37 3.26
CA ARG A 215 7.04 -18.28 2.60
C ARG A 215 7.67 -19.64 2.32
N ASN A 216 6.87 -20.61 1.87
CA ASN A 216 7.32 -21.92 1.40
C ASN A 216 8.12 -22.76 2.44
N ASN A 217 7.89 -22.55 3.72
CA ASN A 217 8.48 -23.34 4.79
C ASN A 217 7.41 -24.01 5.66
N GLN A 218 7.81 -24.79 6.65
CA GLN A 218 6.88 -25.52 7.53
C GLN A 218 6.01 -24.57 8.36
N GLU A 219 6.59 -23.46 8.84
CA GLU A 219 5.87 -22.45 9.63
C GLU A 219 4.80 -21.76 8.78
N TRP A 220 5.15 -21.37 7.56
CA TRP A 220 4.19 -20.85 6.59
C TRP A 220 3.02 -21.79 6.36
N ASN A 221 3.30 -23.06 6.10
CA ASN A 221 2.27 -24.06 5.85
C ASN A 221 1.34 -24.24 7.05
N ALA A 222 1.89 -24.17 8.28
CA ALA A 222 1.08 -24.23 9.50
C ALA A 222 0.19 -22.98 9.65
N LEU A 223 0.72 -21.79 9.40
CA LEU A 223 -0.08 -20.54 9.42
C LEU A 223 -1.24 -20.61 8.43
N VAL A 224 -0.99 -21.01 7.19
CA VAL A 224 -2.03 -21.14 6.16
C VAL A 224 -3.08 -22.17 6.56
N ALA A 225 -2.68 -23.33 7.11
CA ALA A 225 -3.60 -24.39 7.53
C ALA A 225 -4.55 -23.95 8.66
N TYR A 226 -4.15 -22.98 9.48
CA TYR A 226 -4.98 -22.42 10.56
C TYR A 226 -5.73 -21.13 10.18
N SER A 227 -5.61 -20.67 8.93
CA SER A 227 -6.28 -19.46 8.43
C SER A 227 -7.51 -19.77 7.58
N LYS A 228 -8.20 -18.71 7.16
CA LYS A 228 -9.28 -18.83 6.16
C LYS A 228 -8.77 -19.32 4.79
N TYR A 229 -7.46 -19.27 4.56
CA TYR A 229 -6.83 -19.64 3.29
C TYR A 229 -6.49 -21.14 3.17
N ARG A 230 -6.80 -21.94 4.15
CA ARG A 230 -6.52 -23.40 4.17
C ARG A 230 -7.11 -24.15 2.97
N ASP A 231 -8.22 -23.65 2.41
CA ASP A 231 -8.93 -24.31 1.30
C ASP A 231 -8.39 -23.87 -0.08
N TRP A 232 -7.41 -22.97 -0.12
CA TRP A 232 -6.75 -22.54 -1.36
C TRP A 232 -5.37 -23.18 -1.48
N PRO A 233 -5.22 -24.19 -2.36
CA PRO A 233 -3.93 -24.83 -2.58
C PRO A 233 -2.94 -23.81 -3.13
N ASN A 234 -1.69 -23.89 -2.66
CA ASN A 234 -0.59 -22.98 -3.04
C ASN A 234 -0.79 -21.52 -2.66
N PHE A 235 -1.67 -21.19 -1.71
CA PHE A 235 -1.82 -19.83 -1.22
C PHE A 235 -0.45 -19.20 -0.87
N GLY A 236 -0.14 -18.08 -1.51
CA GLY A 236 1.09 -17.32 -1.30
C GLY A 236 2.39 -18.02 -1.75
N ASN A 237 2.33 -19.21 -2.36
CA ASN A 237 3.51 -19.98 -2.76
C ASN A 237 3.91 -19.79 -4.22
N SER A 238 3.16 -19.02 -4.99
CA SER A 238 3.52 -18.70 -6.39
C SER A 238 4.86 -17.95 -6.45
N GLU A 239 5.64 -18.20 -7.50
CA GLU A 239 6.91 -17.49 -7.74
C GLU A 239 6.69 -16.00 -8.08
N SER A 240 5.58 -15.69 -8.74
CA SER A 240 5.17 -14.33 -9.11
C SER A 240 3.66 -14.21 -9.08
N GLY A 241 3.16 -12.99 -8.90
CA GLY A 241 1.74 -12.71 -8.91
C GLY A 241 1.44 -11.26 -9.23
N TYR A 242 0.17 -10.96 -9.42
CA TYR A 242 -0.26 -9.58 -9.62
C TYR A 242 -0.23 -8.81 -8.29
N ILE A 243 -0.12 -7.48 -8.38
CA ILE A 243 -0.41 -6.56 -7.28
C ILE A 243 -1.87 -6.14 -7.40
N LEU A 244 -2.58 -6.10 -6.28
CA LEU A 244 -4.01 -5.80 -6.23
C LEU A 244 -4.27 -4.69 -5.22
N LEU A 245 -5.18 -3.78 -5.57
CA LEU A 245 -5.84 -2.87 -4.65
C LEU A 245 -7.28 -3.33 -4.45
N GLN A 246 -7.71 -3.43 -3.18
CA GLN A 246 -8.99 -4.02 -2.83
C GLN A 246 -10.12 -2.99 -2.80
N ASP A 247 -11.24 -3.34 -3.43
CA ASP A 247 -12.55 -2.73 -3.22
C ASP A 247 -13.33 -3.52 -2.17
N HIS A 248 -13.45 -2.95 -0.95
CA HIS A 248 -14.26 -3.53 0.12
C HIS A 248 -15.56 -2.73 0.37
N GLY A 249 -15.89 -1.84 -0.57
CA GLY A 249 -17.11 -1.02 -0.47
C GLY A 249 -16.97 0.22 0.41
N ASP A 250 -15.82 0.48 0.98
CA ASP A 250 -15.51 1.66 1.77
C ASP A 250 -14.64 2.64 0.98
N GLU A 251 -14.77 3.93 1.29
CA GLU A 251 -13.95 4.96 0.63
C GLU A 251 -12.52 4.94 1.15
N VAL A 252 -11.59 4.64 0.23
CA VAL A 252 -10.15 4.61 0.45
C VAL A 252 -9.46 5.30 -0.71
N HIS A 253 -8.43 6.09 -0.42
CA HIS A 253 -7.68 6.86 -1.40
C HIS A 253 -6.25 6.33 -1.50
N PHE A 254 -5.76 6.17 -2.73
CA PHE A 254 -4.38 5.76 -3.03
C PHE A 254 -3.68 6.79 -3.90
N LYS A 255 -2.37 6.96 -3.69
CA LYS A 255 -1.47 7.73 -4.55
C LYS A 255 -0.03 7.26 -4.41
N ASN A 256 0.89 7.82 -5.20
CA ASN A 256 2.32 7.51 -5.11
C ASN A 256 2.62 6.00 -5.19
N ILE A 257 1.84 5.28 -6.00
CA ILE A 257 2.00 3.84 -6.15
C ILE A 257 3.20 3.58 -7.07
N LYS A 258 4.28 3.06 -6.51
CA LYS A 258 5.53 2.81 -7.24
C LYS A 258 6.16 1.51 -6.82
N ILE A 259 6.92 0.92 -7.74
CA ILE A 259 7.59 -0.36 -7.55
C ILE A 259 9.01 -0.31 -8.11
N ARG A 260 9.91 -1.08 -7.50
CA ARG A 260 11.18 -1.47 -8.13
C ARG A 260 11.34 -2.97 -8.04
N GLU A 261 11.87 -3.57 -9.11
CA GLU A 261 12.21 -4.98 -9.12
C GLU A 261 13.60 -5.17 -8.48
N LEU A 262 13.69 -6.14 -7.60
CA LEU A 262 14.93 -6.48 -6.88
C LEU A 262 15.67 -7.57 -7.66
N LYS A 263 16.99 -7.49 -7.66
CA LYS A 263 17.87 -8.47 -8.30
C LYS A 263 18.46 -9.43 -7.28
#